data_8711cc15218845876d18554ccaf747cb
#
_entry.id   8711cc15218845876d18554ccaf747cb
#
_cell.length_a   1.000
_cell.length_b   1.000
_cell.length_c   1.000
_cell.angle_alpha   90.00
_cell.angle_beta   90.00
_cell.angle_gamma   90.00
#
_symmetry.space_group_name_H-M   'P 1'
#
loop_
_entity.id
_entity.type
_entity.pdbx_description
1 polymer ?
#
loop_
_entity_poly.entity_id
_entity_poly.type
_entity_poly.pdbx_seq_one_letter_code
_entity_poly.pdbx_strand_id
1 'polypeptide(L)'
;AIEKFQPDLIHVVNPAFLGVGGIYYAKTMNIPLIASYHTHLPQYLQHYGLGALEGLLWELLKAVHNQARLNLCTSSAMVKELVNHGIERVDLWQRGVDTEMFQPHLASAQMRSRLSQGNPDAPLLLYVGRVSAEKEIDRIKPVLEAIPQARLAIVGDGPNREALETHFAGTKTNFVGYLQGLELAAAFASADAFVFPSRTETLGLVLLEAMAAGCPVVAARSGGIPDIVTDGVNGYLFEPDDPDGAITATKSLLEATRIREELRLNARHEAEQWGWAAATDQLQNYYRRVLEAEYGVSAA
;
A
#
# COMPACT_ATOMS: atom_id res chain seq x y z
N ALA A 1 -11.19 19.53 -24.35
CA ALA A 1 -10.28 20.06 -23.31
C ALA A 1 -8.83 19.88 -23.76
N ILE A 2 -8.37 18.68 -24.11
CA ILE A 2 -6.98 18.38 -24.52
C ILE A 2 -6.57 19.21 -25.75
N GLU A 3 -7.38 19.25 -26.81
CA GLU A 3 -7.12 20.06 -28.02
C GLU A 3 -6.93 21.55 -27.73
N LYS A 4 -7.64 22.08 -26.75
CA LYS A 4 -7.51 23.49 -26.32
C LYS A 4 -6.29 23.72 -25.45
N PHE A 5 -5.91 22.74 -24.64
CA PHE A 5 -4.80 22.83 -23.69
C PHE A 5 -3.45 22.59 -24.38
N GLN A 6 -3.42 21.76 -25.46
CA GLN A 6 -2.22 21.39 -26.21
C GLN A 6 -1.05 20.93 -25.32
N PRO A 7 -1.21 19.84 -24.54
CA PRO A 7 -0.17 19.35 -23.66
C PRO A 7 1.02 18.78 -24.45
N ASP A 8 2.23 18.93 -23.94
CA ASP A 8 3.44 18.35 -24.49
C ASP A 8 3.59 16.85 -24.13
N LEU A 9 2.87 16.38 -23.10
CA LEU A 9 2.88 15.01 -22.60
C LEU A 9 1.53 14.67 -21.98
N ILE A 10 1.09 13.43 -22.16
CA ILE A 10 -0.08 12.88 -21.48
C ILE A 10 0.38 11.76 -20.54
N HIS A 11 0.02 11.85 -19.26
CA HIS A 11 0.20 10.78 -18.30
C HIS A 11 -1.15 10.19 -17.89
N VAL A 12 -1.34 8.89 -18.17
CA VAL A 12 -2.56 8.15 -17.84
C VAL A 12 -2.32 7.27 -16.64
N VAL A 13 -3.03 7.58 -15.55
CA VAL A 13 -2.98 6.80 -14.32
C VAL A 13 -4.07 5.72 -14.37
N ASN A 14 -3.67 4.45 -14.35
CA ASN A 14 -4.53 3.29 -14.59
C ASN A 14 -5.33 3.43 -15.91
N PRO A 15 -4.85 2.91 -17.02
CA PRO A 15 -5.44 3.12 -18.36
C PRO A 15 -6.75 2.34 -18.55
N ALA A 16 -7.77 2.67 -17.72
CA ALA A 16 -9.13 2.20 -17.81
C ALA A 16 -10.09 3.39 -17.93
N PHE A 17 -11.25 3.21 -18.51
CA PHE A 17 -12.30 4.24 -18.67
C PHE A 17 -11.77 5.56 -19.28
N LEU A 18 -11.60 6.59 -18.45
CA LEU A 18 -11.08 7.90 -18.89
C LEU A 18 -9.66 7.81 -19.44
N GLY A 19 -8.85 6.87 -18.92
CA GLY A 19 -7.51 6.60 -19.41
C GLY A 19 -7.47 6.19 -20.87
N VAL A 20 -8.44 5.40 -21.34
CA VAL A 20 -8.56 5.02 -22.76
C VAL A 20 -8.76 6.26 -23.63
N GLY A 21 -9.54 7.24 -23.18
CA GLY A 21 -9.69 8.54 -23.86
C GLY A 21 -8.36 9.30 -23.95
N GLY A 22 -7.58 9.32 -22.86
CA GLY A 22 -6.24 9.92 -22.85
C GLY A 22 -5.29 9.28 -23.88
N ILE A 23 -5.29 7.95 -23.95
CA ILE A 23 -4.50 7.18 -24.93
C ILE A 23 -4.94 7.48 -26.37
N TYR A 24 -6.25 7.51 -26.62
CA TYR A 24 -6.80 7.86 -27.94
C TYR A 24 -6.32 9.25 -28.40
N TYR A 25 -6.41 10.27 -27.51
CA TYR A 25 -5.96 11.63 -27.87
C TYR A 25 -4.43 11.70 -27.99
N ALA A 26 -3.67 11.03 -27.14
CA ALA A 26 -2.21 10.96 -27.26
C ALA A 26 -1.81 10.46 -28.67
N LYS A 27 -2.46 9.36 -29.11
CA LYS A 27 -2.19 8.77 -30.41
C LYS A 27 -2.63 9.65 -31.60
N THR A 28 -3.85 10.23 -31.54
CA THR A 28 -4.40 11.03 -32.65
C THR A 28 -3.71 12.38 -32.80
N MET A 29 -3.20 12.95 -31.71
CA MET A 29 -2.49 14.23 -31.73
C MET A 29 -0.96 14.07 -31.74
N ASN A 30 -0.46 12.83 -31.78
CA ASN A 30 0.97 12.50 -31.73
C ASN A 30 1.68 13.11 -30.51
N ILE A 31 1.02 13.03 -29.34
CA ILE A 31 1.56 13.50 -28.05
C ILE A 31 2.18 12.30 -27.33
N PRO A 32 3.42 12.42 -26.78
CA PRO A 32 4.03 11.33 -26.02
C PRO A 32 3.18 10.94 -24.82
N LEU A 33 3.06 9.63 -24.58
CA LEU A 33 2.24 9.03 -23.55
C LEU A 33 3.09 8.34 -22.51
N ILE A 34 2.82 8.61 -21.24
CA ILE A 34 3.23 7.79 -20.10
C ILE A 34 1.98 7.12 -19.53
N ALA A 35 2.08 5.85 -19.16
CA ALA A 35 1.03 5.14 -18.47
C ALA A 35 1.56 4.64 -17.11
N SER A 36 0.72 4.61 -16.09
CA SER A 36 1.11 4.07 -14.80
C SER A 36 0.11 3.05 -14.25
N TYR A 37 0.64 1.98 -13.65
CA TYR A 37 -0.10 0.84 -13.14
C TYR A 37 -0.10 0.89 -11.60
N HIS A 38 -1.27 1.13 -11.00
CA HIS A 38 -1.40 1.31 -9.55
C HIS A 38 -2.34 0.30 -8.88
N THR A 39 -3.12 -0.46 -9.67
CA THR A 39 -4.11 -1.39 -9.14
C THR A 39 -4.00 -2.71 -9.88
N HIS A 40 -3.80 -3.78 -9.13
CA HIS A 40 -3.65 -5.13 -9.69
C HIS A 40 -5.02 -5.73 -10.06
N LEU A 41 -5.64 -5.17 -11.11
CA LEU A 41 -6.98 -5.58 -11.57
C LEU A 41 -7.09 -7.09 -11.87
N PRO A 42 -6.12 -7.76 -12.52
CA PRO A 42 -6.20 -9.20 -12.76
C PRO A 42 -6.35 -10.02 -11.48
N GLN A 43 -5.60 -9.70 -10.44
CA GLN A 43 -5.69 -10.39 -9.16
C GLN A 43 -7.05 -10.18 -8.47
N TYR A 44 -7.66 -9.01 -8.63
CA TYR A 44 -9.00 -8.77 -8.10
C TYR A 44 -10.05 -9.65 -8.75
N LEU A 45 -9.93 -9.97 -10.06
CA LEU A 45 -10.86 -10.88 -10.73
C LEU A 45 -10.92 -12.25 -10.05
N GLN A 46 -9.80 -12.75 -9.54
CA GLN A 46 -9.76 -14.03 -8.82
C GLN A 46 -10.60 -13.97 -7.53
N HIS A 47 -10.48 -12.89 -6.75
CA HIS A 47 -11.25 -12.72 -5.51
C HIS A 47 -12.75 -12.57 -5.74
N TYR A 48 -13.15 -12.05 -6.91
CA TYR A 48 -14.56 -11.89 -7.27
C TYR A 48 -15.12 -13.04 -8.10
N GLY A 49 -14.40 -14.16 -8.22
CA GLY A 49 -14.86 -15.35 -8.96
C GLY A 49 -14.85 -15.20 -10.49
N LEU A 50 -14.16 -14.18 -11.00
CA LEU A 50 -14.04 -13.86 -12.43
C LEU A 50 -12.67 -14.24 -13.01
N GLY A 51 -11.94 -15.17 -12.38
CA GLY A 51 -10.58 -15.55 -12.77
C GLY A 51 -10.45 -16.04 -14.22
N ALA A 52 -11.52 -16.60 -14.81
CA ALA A 52 -11.53 -17.00 -16.22
C ALA A 52 -11.29 -15.83 -17.20
N LEU A 53 -11.49 -14.58 -16.77
CA LEU A 53 -11.27 -13.37 -17.58
C LEU A 53 -9.87 -12.79 -17.41
N GLU A 54 -9.05 -13.34 -16.53
CA GLU A 54 -7.72 -12.80 -16.21
C GLU A 54 -6.82 -12.71 -17.45
N GLY A 55 -6.74 -13.78 -18.24
CA GLY A 55 -5.91 -13.78 -19.45
C GLY A 55 -6.35 -12.74 -20.48
N LEU A 56 -7.67 -12.56 -20.65
CA LEU A 56 -8.21 -11.51 -21.53
C LEU A 56 -7.85 -10.12 -21.02
N LEU A 57 -7.95 -9.90 -19.72
CA LEU A 57 -7.60 -8.62 -19.11
C LEU A 57 -6.11 -8.30 -19.28
N TRP A 58 -5.23 -9.29 -19.15
CA TRP A 58 -3.79 -9.11 -19.40
C TRP A 58 -3.49 -8.71 -20.85
N GLU A 59 -4.14 -9.35 -21.83
CA GLU A 59 -3.98 -8.95 -23.24
C GLU A 59 -4.49 -7.51 -23.52
N LEU A 60 -5.58 -7.11 -22.89
CA LEU A 60 -6.08 -5.73 -22.97
C LEU A 60 -5.10 -4.73 -22.34
N LEU A 61 -4.60 -5.04 -21.13
CA LEU A 61 -3.62 -4.20 -20.43
C LEU A 61 -2.34 -4.05 -21.25
N LYS A 62 -1.82 -5.16 -21.79
CA LYS A 62 -0.66 -5.16 -22.69
C LYS A 62 -0.88 -4.27 -23.93
N ALA A 63 -2.02 -4.44 -24.60
CA ALA A 63 -2.34 -3.65 -25.79
C ALA A 63 -2.40 -2.15 -25.50
N VAL A 64 -2.88 -1.79 -24.31
CA VAL A 64 -3.04 -0.40 -23.87
C VAL A 64 -1.72 0.18 -23.40
N HIS A 65 -1.01 -0.51 -22.51
CA HIS A 65 0.25 -0.07 -21.93
C HIS A 65 1.37 0.04 -22.97
N ASN A 66 1.42 -0.86 -23.97
CA ASN A 66 2.43 -0.80 -25.04
C ASN A 66 2.25 0.37 -26.03
N GLN A 67 1.18 1.17 -25.90
CA GLN A 67 1.06 2.46 -26.60
C GLN A 67 1.93 3.55 -25.93
N ALA A 68 2.30 3.38 -24.66
CA ALA A 68 3.06 4.38 -23.91
C ALA A 68 4.56 4.34 -24.27
N ARG A 69 5.22 5.51 -24.20
CA ARG A 69 6.69 5.65 -24.30
C ARG A 69 7.37 5.10 -23.04
N LEU A 70 6.67 5.13 -21.91
CA LEU A 70 7.13 4.64 -20.62
C LEU A 70 5.95 4.16 -19.81
N ASN A 71 6.10 3.00 -19.16
CA ASN A 71 5.16 2.47 -18.20
C ASN A 71 5.75 2.56 -16.81
N LEU A 72 5.02 3.12 -15.85
CA LEU A 72 5.45 3.25 -14.46
C LEU A 72 4.63 2.33 -13.58
N CYS A 73 5.27 1.70 -12.61
CA CYS A 73 4.58 0.92 -11.59
C CYS A 73 5.23 1.13 -10.21
N THR A 74 4.59 0.62 -9.16
CA THR A 74 4.85 1.07 -7.80
C THR A 74 5.77 0.15 -7.01
N SER A 75 6.13 -1.03 -7.53
CA SER A 75 6.99 -1.99 -6.84
C SER A 75 7.78 -2.88 -7.79
N SER A 76 8.89 -3.43 -7.30
CA SER A 76 9.75 -4.36 -8.03
C SER A 76 8.99 -5.64 -8.44
N ALA A 77 8.05 -6.09 -7.62
CA ALA A 77 7.17 -7.21 -7.95
C ALA A 77 6.29 -6.88 -9.17
N MET A 78 5.72 -5.68 -9.21
CA MET A 78 4.91 -5.24 -10.34
C MET A 78 5.73 -5.04 -11.61
N VAL A 79 6.97 -4.55 -11.52
CA VAL A 79 7.88 -4.50 -12.69
C VAL A 79 8.01 -5.90 -13.31
N LYS A 80 8.35 -6.90 -12.50
CA LYS A 80 8.52 -8.28 -12.97
C LYS A 80 7.24 -8.84 -13.58
N GLU A 81 6.11 -8.60 -12.95
CA GLU A 81 4.82 -9.11 -13.40
C GLU A 81 4.37 -8.49 -14.73
N LEU A 82 4.47 -7.17 -14.85
CA LEU A 82 4.13 -6.48 -16.10
C LEU A 82 5.03 -6.94 -17.26
N VAL A 83 6.33 -7.08 -17.02
CA VAL A 83 7.30 -7.58 -18.02
C VAL A 83 6.97 -9.01 -18.41
N ASN A 84 6.65 -9.90 -17.47
CA ASN A 84 6.27 -11.29 -17.75
C ASN A 84 5.00 -11.41 -18.60
N HIS A 85 4.08 -10.44 -18.51
CA HIS A 85 2.88 -10.36 -19.34
C HIS A 85 3.11 -9.58 -20.65
N GLY A 86 4.36 -9.26 -21.00
CA GLY A 86 4.74 -8.63 -22.28
C GLY A 86 4.45 -7.13 -22.34
N ILE A 87 4.32 -6.46 -21.21
CA ILE A 87 4.32 -5.00 -21.14
C ILE A 87 5.76 -4.52 -21.20
N GLU A 88 6.05 -3.62 -22.11
CA GLU A 88 7.39 -3.13 -22.40
C GLU A 88 7.65 -1.78 -21.73
N ARG A 89 8.95 -1.38 -21.68
CA ARG A 89 9.36 -0.05 -21.18
C ARG A 89 8.81 0.25 -19.78
N VAL A 90 8.91 -0.74 -18.88
CA VAL A 90 8.44 -0.64 -17.50
C VAL A 90 9.57 -0.12 -16.62
N ASP A 91 9.24 0.84 -15.77
CA ASP A 91 10.16 1.39 -14.77
C ASP A 91 9.44 1.60 -13.43
N LEU A 92 10.21 1.70 -12.35
CA LEU A 92 9.69 1.84 -10.99
C LEU A 92 9.50 3.33 -10.66
N TRP A 93 8.28 3.71 -10.26
CA TRP A 93 7.99 5.01 -9.69
C TRP A 93 7.50 4.86 -8.26
N GLN A 94 8.37 5.20 -7.33
CA GLN A 94 8.07 5.15 -5.91
C GLN A 94 7.02 6.19 -5.54
N ARG A 95 6.09 5.81 -4.65
CA ARG A 95 5.07 6.70 -4.11
C ARG A 95 5.57 7.32 -2.82
N GLY A 96 5.16 8.56 -2.57
CA GLY A 96 5.55 9.27 -1.36
C GLY A 96 4.58 9.07 -0.20
N VAL A 97 5.08 9.21 1.03
CA VAL A 97 4.33 9.33 2.27
C VAL A 97 4.54 10.70 2.89
N ASP A 98 3.50 11.22 3.56
CA ASP A 98 3.58 12.48 4.31
C ASP A 98 4.22 12.25 5.69
N THR A 99 5.54 12.35 5.73
CA THR A 99 6.32 12.18 6.97
C THR A 99 6.22 13.36 7.93
N GLU A 100 5.63 14.48 7.52
CA GLU A 100 5.33 15.62 8.39
C GLU A 100 4.01 15.41 9.12
N MET A 101 3.01 14.84 8.45
CA MET A 101 1.74 14.49 9.06
C MET A 101 1.84 13.24 9.94
N PHE A 102 2.49 12.17 9.46
CA PHE A 102 2.65 10.93 10.22
C PHE A 102 3.92 10.99 11.07
N GLN A 103 3.75 11.21 12.38
CA GLN A 103 4.87 11.40 13.31
C GLN A 103 4.69 10.62 14.63
N PRO A 104 5.77 10.06 15.20
CA PRO A 104 5.71 9.31 16.45
C PRO A 104 5.21 10.12 17.65
N HIS A 105 5.49 11.44 17.67
CA HIS A 105 5.09 12.33 18.78
C HIS A 105 3.57 12.56 18.87
N LEU A 106 2.80 12.14 17.87
CA LEU A 106 1.33 12.21 17.89
C LEU A 106 0.70 11.07 18.71
N ALA A 107 1.51 10.18 19.28
CA ALA A 107 1.03 9.17 20.23
C ALA A 107 0.24 9.83 21.36
N SER A 108 -0.97 9.33 21.62
CA SER A 108 -1.94 9.94 22.52
C SER A 108 -2.57 8.90 23.43
N ALA A 109 -2.53 9.14 24.74
CA ALA A 109 -3.21 8.29 25.71
C ALA A 109 -4.74 8.22 25.44
N GLN A 110 -5.33 9.32 24.99
CA GLN A 110 -6.74 9.36 24.62
C GLN A 110 -7.03 8.47 23.41
N MET A 111 -6.20 8.56 22.36
CA MET A 111 -6.36 7.72 21.16
C MET A 111 -6.11 6.25 21.53
N ARG A 112 -5.08 5.94 22.29
CA ARG A 112 -4.82 4.59 22.75
C ARG A 112 -5.97 4.01 23.55
N SER A 113 -6.56 4.79 24.47
CA SER A 113 -7.75 4.37 25.23
C SER A 113 -8.96 4.14 24.32
N ARG A 114 -9.19 5.01 23.31
CA ARG A 114 -10.26 4.85 22.33
C ARG A 114 -10.10 3.55 21.52
N LEU A 115 -8.90 3.30 21.01
CA LEU A 115 -8.60 2.12 20.19
C LEU A 115 -8.69 0.82 21.00
N SER A 116 -8.21 0.83 22.26
CA SER A 116 -8.18 -0.33 23.16
C SER A 116 -9.46 -0.51 23.99
N GLN A 117 -10.51 0.26 23.72
CA GLN A 117 -11.79 0.22 24.49
C GLN A 117 -11.55 0.38 25.99
N GLY A 118 -10.80 1.40 26.38
CA GLY A 118 -10.53 1.74 27.78
C GLY A 118 -9.46 0.88 28.48
N ASN A 119 -8.64 0.14 27.74
CA ASN A 119 -7.56 -0.71 28.28
C ASN A 119 -6.20 -0.32 27.71
N PRO A 120 -5.66 0.87 28.04
CA PRO A 120 -4.46 1.42 27.41
C PRO A 120 -3.18 0.62 27.69
N ASP A 121 -3.16 -0.20 28.76
CA ASP A 121 -2.00 -1.01 29.13
C ASP A 121 -1.92 -2.34 28.35
N ALA A 122 -3.01 -2.73 27.65
CA ALA A 122 -3.01 -3.93 26.86
C ALA A 122 -2.19 -3.75 25.57
N PRO A 123 -1.52 -4.81 25.06
CA PRO A 123 -0.93 -4.77 23.73
C PRO A 123 -1.98 -4.41 22.67
N LEU A 124 -1.71 -3.37 21.88
CA LEU A 124 -2.64 -2.81 20.91
C LEU A 124 -2.17 -3.10 19.49
N LEU A 125 -2.86 -4.00 18.81
CA LEU A 125 -2.71 -4.26 17.39
C LEU A 125 -3.62 -3.33 16.60
N LEU A 126 -3.14 -2.84 15.47
CA LEU A 126 -3.87 -1.95 14.59
C LEU A 126 -3.94 -2.54 13.18
N TYR A 127 -5.09 -2.47 12.55
CA TYR A 127 -5.29 -2.59 11.12
C TYR A 127 -5.88 -1.29 10.60
N VAL A 128 -5.39 -0.82 9.47
CA VAL A 128 -5.94 0.36 8.77
C VAL A 128 -6.10 0.02 7.30
N GLY A 129 -7.28 0.28 6.75
CA GLY A 129 -7.54 0.06 5.35
C GLY A 129 -9.00 -0.21 5.03
N ARG A 130 -9.27 -0.47 3.75
CA ARG A 130 -10.59 -0.89 3.31
C ARG A 130 -10.95 -2.23 3.94
N VAL A 131 -12.18 -2.32 4.46
CA VAL A 131 -12.69 -3.56 5.08
C VAL A 131 -13.36 -4.40 3.98
N SER A 132 -12.56 -5.18 3.26
CA SER A 132 -12.97 -5.96 2.10
C SER A 132 -12.26 -7.32 2.04
N ALA A 133 -12.82 -8.29 1.30
CA ALA A 133 -12.37 -9.68 1.33
C ALA A 133 -10.90 -9.84 0.88
N GLU A 134 -10.47 -9.08 -0.13
CA GLU A 134 -9.10 -9.14 -0.66
C GLU A 134 -8.02 -8.68 0.33
N LYS A 135 -8.43 -8.05 1.45
CA LYS A 135 -7.50 -7.62 2.51
C LYS A 135 -7.24 -8.70 3.56
N GLU A 136 -7.98 -9.80 3.52
CA GLU A 136 -7.79 -10.97 4.38
C GLU A 136 -7.67 -10.66 5.88
N ILE A 137 -8.45 -9.68 6.37
CA ILE A 137 -8.40 -9.19 7.76
C ILE A 137 -8.76 -10.29 8.76
N ASP A 138 -9.58 -11.25 8.36
CA ASP A 138 -9.97 -12.43 9.13
C ASP A 138 -8.76 -13.23 9.63
N ARG A 139 -7.63 -13.21 8.91
CA ARG A 139 -6.37 -13.86 9.29
C ARG A 139 -5.71 -13.27 10.54
N ILE A 140 -6.16 -12.13 11.04
CA ILE A 140 -5.67 -11.58 12.32
C ILE A 140 -6.29 -12.29 13.53
N LYS A 141 -7.43 -12.97 13.37
CA LYS A 141 -8.10 -13.64 14.50
C LYS A 141 -7.24 -14.68 15.20
N PRO A 142 -6.52 -15.59 14.52
CA PRO A 142 -5.60 -16.53 15.16
C PRO A 142 -4.51 -15.85 16.01
N VAL A 143 -4.06 -14.64 15.60
CA VAL A 143 -3.08 -13.86 16.38
C VAL A 143 -3.69 -13.43 17.71
N LEU A 144 -4.95 -12.98 17.73
CA LEU A 144 -5.65 -12.60 18.97
C LEU A 144 -5.91 -13.81 19.87
N GLU A 145 -6.21 -14.96 19.29
CA GLU A 145 -6.41 -16.20 20.05
C GLU A 145 -5.10 -16.67 20.69
N ALA A 146 -3.97 -16.51 20.00
CA ALA A 146 -2.64 -16.86 20.50
C ALA A 146 -2.05 -15.83 21.48
N ILE A 147 -2.62 -14.61 21.53
CA ILE A 147 -2.21 -13.50 22.43
C ILE A 147 -3.48 -12.93 23.12
N PRO A 148 -4.07 -13.64 24.09
CA PRO A 148 -5.39 -13.29 24.65
C PRO A 148 -5.47 -11.93 25.33
N GLN A 149 -4.33 -11.36 25.76
CA GLN A 149 -4.26 -10.03 26.35
C GLN A 149 -4.29 -8.92 25.29
N ALA A 150 -3.95 -9.21 24.02
CA ALA A 150 -3.93 -8.23 22.94
C ALA A 150 -5.33 -7.74 22.59
N ARG A 151 -5.40 -6.54 22.08
CA ARG A 151 -6.58 -5.89 21.51
C ARG A 151 -6.30 -5.53 20.07
N LEU A 152 -7.33 -5.62 19.22
CA LEU A 152 -7.25 -5.21 17.82
C LEU A 152 -8.17 -4.01 17.61
N ALA A 153 -7.63 -2.95 17.00
CA ALA A 153 -8.41 -1.88 16.43
C ALA A 153 -8.42 -1.99 14.90
N ILE A 154 -9.59 -2.02 14.30
CA ILE A 154 -9.79 -2.00 12.85
C ILE A 154 -10.29 -0.61 12.46
N VAL A 155 -9.44 0.14 11.76
CA VAL A 155 -9.73 1.48 11.26
C VAL A 155 -10.02 1.41 9.77
N GLY A 156 -11.18 1.91 9.38
CA GLY A 156 -11.70 1.87 8.03
C GLY A 156 -13.11 1.31 7.95
N ASP A 157 -13.60 1.18 6.74
CA ASP A 157 -14.92 0.61 6.46
C ASP A 157 -14.93 -0.10 5.11
N GLY A 158 -15.98 -0.88 4.84
CA GLY A 158 -16.11 -1.57 3.57
C GLY A 158 -17.15 -2.69 3.58
N PRO A 159 -17.32 -3.36 2.43
CA PRO A 159 -18.40 -4.32 2.23
C PRO A 159 -18.33 -5.56 3.13
N ASN A 160 -17.17 -5.88 3.69
CA ASN A 160 -16.98 -7.05 4.56
C ASN A 160 -17.13 -6.75 6.06
N ARG A 161 -17.49 -5.52 6.44
CA ARG A 161 -17.54 -5.11 7.84
C ARG A 161 -18.46 -6.01 8.69
N GLU A 162 -19.69 -6.21 8.29
CA GLU A 162 -20.66 -7.03 9.04
C GLU A 162 -20.21 -8.49 9.21
N ALA A 163 -19.64 -9.07 8.15
CA ALA A 163 -19.08 -10.42 8.19
C ALA A 163 -17.90 -10.51 9.15
N LEU A 164 -17.02 -9.51 9.15
CA LEU A 164 -15.86 -9.46 10.06
C LEU A 164 -16.26 -9.17 11.52
N GLU A 165 -17.26 -8.33 11.79
CA GLU A 165 -17.79 -8.13 13.13
C GLU A 165 -18.32 -9.47 13.71
N THR A 166 -19.01 -10.25 12.88
CA THR A 166 -19.45 -11.61 13.24
C THR A 166 -18.25 -12.56 13.45
N HIS A 167 -17.27 -12.54 12.53
CA HIS A 167 -16.09 -13.39 12.61
C HIS A 167 -15.26 -13.12 13.87
N PHE A 168 -15.07 -11.86 14.25
CA PHE A 168 -14.32 -11.45 15.44
C PHE A 168 -15.16 -11.45 16.73
N ALA A 169 -16.44 -11.89 16.69
CA ALA A 169 -17.26 -11.98 17.88
C ALA A 169 -16.58 -12.81 18.98
N GLY A 170 -16.61 -12.31 20.22
CA GLY A 170 -15.93 -12.94 21.37
C GLY A 170 -14.43 -12.61 21.49
N THR A 171 -13.83 -11.93 20.54
CA THR A 171 -12.47 -11.38 20.65
C THR A 171 -12.49 -9.94 21.20
N LYS A 172 -11.32 -9.41 21.52
CA LYS A 172 -11.14 -8.01 21.98
C LYS A 172 -10.89 -7.09 20.78
N THR A 173 -11.80 -7.10 19.82
CA THR A 173 -11.70 -6.31 18.57
C THR A 173 -12.63 -5.10 18.59
N ASN A 174 -12.10 -3.95 18.17
CA ASN A 174 -12.80 -2.67 18.06
C ASN A 174 -12.86 -2.22 16.61
N PHE A 175 -14.05 -2.14 16.02
CA PHE A 175 -14.28 -1.57 14.70
C PHE A 175 -14.50 -0.07 14.80
N VAL A 176 -13.44 0.72 14.59
CA VAL A 176 -13.39 2.16 14.86
C VAL A 176 -14.12 3.00 13.80
N GLY A 177 -14.21 2.48 12.57
CA GLY A 177 -14.66 3.24 11.41
C GLY A 177 -13.53 4.09 10.81
N TYR A 178 -13.89 5.07 9.98
CA TYR A 178 -12.89 5.93 9.32
C TYR A 178 -12.23 6.89 10.28
N LEU A 179 -10.90 6.98 10.18
CA LEU A 179 -10.08 8.06 10.74
C LEU A 179 -9.31 8.73 9.60
N GLN A 180 -9.03 10.02 9.71
CA GLN A 180 -8.32 10.80 8.70
C GLN A 180 -7.37 11.82 9.34
N GLY A 181 -6.37 12.27 8.56
CA GLY A 181 -5.45 13.32 8.99
C GLY A 181 -4.77 13.00 10.32
N LEU A 182 -4.77 13.96 11.24
CA LEU A 182 -4.08 13.82 12.52
C LEU A 182 -4.69 12.71 13.43
N GLU A 183 -5.98 12.41 13.31
CA GLU A 183 -6.56 11.28 14.06
C GLU A 183 -6.00 9.93 13.58
N LEU A 184 -5.83 9.76 12.28
CA LEU A 184 -5.22 8.56 11.71
C LEU A 184 -3.74 8.46 12.10
N ALA A 185 -3.01 9.56 12.01
CA ALA A 185 -1.61 9.62 12.43
C ALA A 185 -1.45 9.28 13.93
N ALA A 186 -2.32 9.81 14.78
CA ALA A 186 -2.34 9.48 16.21
C ALA A 186 -2.70 8.00 16.45
N ALA A 187 -3.57 7.41 15.64
CA ALA A 187 -3.92 5.99 15.75
C ALA A 187 -2.70 5.10 15.49
N PHE A 188 -1.95 5.34 14.40
CA PHE A 188 -0.70 4.63 14.14
C PHE A 188 0.32 4.82 15.26
N ALA A 189 0.59 6.07 15.65
CA ALA A 189 1.58 6.39 16.67
C ALA A 189 1.26 5.79 18.05
N SER A 190 -0.03 5.52 18.33
CA SER A 190 -0.49 4.98 19.62
C SER A 190 -0.56 3.46 19.67
N ALA A 191 -0.35 2.76 18.56
CA ALA A 191 -0.38 1.30 18.49
C ALA A 191 0.99 0.66 18.78
N ASP A 192 0.97 -0.59 19.23
CA ASP A 192 2.20 -1.37 19.48
C ASP A 192 2.66 -2.11 18.22
N ALA A 193 1.72 -2.50 17.34
CA ALA A 193 2.00 -3.13 16.05
C ALA A 193 0.90 -2.83 15.03
N PHE A 194 1.29 -2.56 13.80
CA PHE A 194 0.40 -2.56 12.66
C PHE A 194 0.44 -3.93 11.98
N VAL A 195 -0.69 -4.64 11.95
CA VAL A 195 -0.79 -5.99 11.39
C VAL A 195 -1.49 -5.93 10.05
N PHE A 196 -0.80 -6.39 8.99
CA PHE A 196 -1.26 -6.24 7.61
C PHE A 196 -1.17 -7.54 6.82
N PRO A 197 -2.27 -8.33 6.79
CA PRO A 197 -2.29 -9.66 6.17
C PRO A 197 -2.55 -9.65 4.65
N SER A 198 -2.78 -8.47 4.05
CA SER A 198 -3.15 -8.33 2.63
C SER A 198 -2.12 -8.94 1.69
N ARG A 199 -2.58 -9.72 0.71
CA ARG A 199 -1.74 -10.30 -0.35
C ARG A 199 -1.78 -9.53 -1.67
N THR A 200 -2.66 -8.56 -1.80
CA THR A 200 -2.99 -7.91 -3.08
C THR A 200 -2.39 -6.51 -3.24
N GLU A 201 -1.35 -6.20 -2.47
CA GLU A 201 -0.78 -4.87 -2.47
C GLU A 201 0.18 -4.64 -3.64
N THR A 202 -0.06 -3.62 -4.43
CA THR A 202 0.90 -3.17 -5.43
C THR A 202 2.11 -2.47 -4.79
N LEU A 203 1.90 -1.77 -3.67
CA LEU A 203 2.94 -1.16 -2.84
C LEU A 203 2.62 -1.28 -1.35
N GLY A 204 1.42 -0.84 -0.90
CA GLY A 204 1.05 -0.81 0.50
C GLY A 204 1.41 0.52 1.18
N LEU A 205 0.94 1.66 0.63
CA LEU A 205 1.21 3.00 1.20
C LEU A 205 0.90 3.11 2.69
N VAL A 206 -0.13 2.41 3.16
CA VAL A 206 -0.51 2.37 4.57
C VAL A 206 0.61 1.83 5.49
N LEU A 207 1.50 0.97 4.97
CA LEU A 207 2.69 0.53 5.70
C LEU A 207 3.67 1.68 5.90
N LEU A 208 3.88 2.50 4.86
CA LEU A 208 4.74 3.69 4.97
C LEU A 208 4.16 4.72 5.95
N GLU A 209 2.82 4.87 6.00
CA GLU A 209 2.14 5.73 6.98
C GLU A 209 2.35 5.21 8.41
N ALA A 210 2.20 3.90 8.63
CA ALA A 210 2.48 3.27 9.92
C ALA A 210 3.95 3.47 10.33
N MET A 211 4.89 3.17 9.42
CA MET A 211 6.32 3.30 9.66
C MET A 211 6.72 4.76 9.93
N ALA A 212 6.17 5.72 9.17
CA ALA A 212 6.39 7.15 9.39
C ALA A 212 5.90 7.60 10.77
N ALA A 213 4.77 7.08 11.25
CA ALA A 213 4.27 7.30 12.61
C ALA A 213 5.05 6.53 13.69
N GLY A 214 6.09 5.78 13.33
CA GLY A 214 6.87 4.95 14.23
C GLY A 214 6.10 3.74 14.76
N CYS A 215 5.09 3.26 14.04
CA CYS A 215 4.38 2.03 14.37
C CYS A 215 5.11 0.84 13.71
N PRO A 216 5.63 -0.14 14.48
CA PRO A 216 6.25 -1.31 13.89
C PRO A 216 5.24 -2.13 13.10
N VAL A 217 5.66 -2.72 11.98
CA VAL A 217 4.79 -3.45 11.09
C VAL A 217 5.01 -4.95 11.17
N VAL A 218 3.93 -5.73 11.06
CA VAL A 218 3.89 -7.17 10.84
C VAL A 218 3.04 -7.39 9.61
N ALA A 219 3.64 -7.79 8.50
CA ALA A 219 2.97 -7.83 7.21
C ALA A 219 3.21 -9.13 6.44
N ALA A 220 2.27 -9.48 5.57
CA ALA A 220 2.43 -10.62 4.67
C ALA A 220 3.54 -10.34 3.64
N ARG A 221 4.41 -11.31 3.38
CA ARG A 221 5.45 -11.25 2.32
C ARG A 221 4.81 -11.41 0.96
N SER A 222 4.20 -10.35 0.45
CA SER A 222 3.46 -10.40 -0.82
C SER A 222 3.50 -9.05 -1.57
N GLY A 223 3.37 -9.11 -2.89
CA GLY A 223 3.30 -7.93 -3.75
C GLY A 223 4.49 -6.99 -3.55
N GLY A 224 4.21 -5.70 -3.36
CA GLY A 224 5.21 -4.66 -3.13
C GLY A 224 5.66 -4.49 -1.67
N ILE A 225 5.11 -5.27 -0.73
CA ILE A 225 5.44 -5.14 0.70
C ILE A 225 6.94 -5.36 0.99
N PRO A 226 7.62 -6.34 0.36
CA PRO A 226 9.06 -6.54 0.56
C PRO A 226 9.96 -5.41 0.03
N ASP A 227 9.43 -4.49 -0.78
CA ASP A 227 10.18 -3.31 -1.23
C ASP A 227 10.25 -2.23 -0.12
N ILE A 228 9.35 -2.29 0.87
CA ILE A 228 9.22 -1.35 1.98
C ILE A 228 9.72 -1.96 3.28
N VAL A 229 9.34 -3.22 3.56
CA VAL A 229 9.62 -3.89 4.82
C VAL A 229 10.78 -4.87 4.64
N THR A 230 11.88 -4.62 5.35
CA THR A 230 13.00 -5.55 5.50
C THR A 230 12.82 -6.32 6.80
N ASP A 231 12.63 -7.65 6.66
CA ASP A 231 12.32 -8.56 7.77
C ASP A 231 13.37 -8.52 8.88
N GLY A 232 12.93 -8.33 10.12
CA GLY A 232 13.77 -8.23 11.31
C GLY A 232 14.56 -6.91 11.42
N VAL A 233 14.45 -5.96 10.48
CA VAL A 233 15.18 -4.69 10.46
C VAL A 233 14.25 -3.50 10.75
N ASN A 234 13.20 -3.34 9.94
CA ASN A 234 12.23 -2.24 10.08
C ASN A 234 10.78 -2.73 10.27
N GLY A 235 10.58 -4.04 10.39
CA GLY A 235 9.32 -4.73 10.62
C GLY A 235 9.53 -6.24 10.57
N TYR A 236 8.44 -6.99 10.65
CA TYR A 236 8.44 -8.43 10.44
C TYR A 236 7.60 -8.80 9.23
N LEU A 237 8.11 -9.73 8.42
CA LEU A 237 7.38 -10.34 7.33
C LEU A 237 7.04 -11.79 7.66
N PHE A 238 5.84 -12.23 7.33
CA PHE A 238 5.44 -13.63 7.42
C PHE A 238 5.01 -14.17 6.07
N GLU A 239 5.24 -15.46 5.84
CA GLU A 239 4.78 -16.12 4.62
C GLU A 239 3.25 -16.24 4.62
N PRO A 240 2.57 -15.81 3.55
CA PRO A 240 1.10 -15.80 3.50
C PRO A 240 0.44 -17.17 3.73
N ASP A 241 1.14 -18.26 3.40
CA ASP A 241 0.62 -19.62 3.53
C ASP A 241 1.06 -20.32 4.82
N ASP A 242 1.86 -19.63 5.65
CA ASP A 242 2.23 -20.11 6.99
C ASP A 242 1.14 -19.65 8.01
N PRO A 243 0.36 -20.60 8.58
CA PRO A 243 -0.70 -20.27 9.51
C PRO A 243 -0.19 -19.67 10.83
N ASP A 244 1.05 -19.97 11.21
CA ASP A 244 1.67 -19.50 12.46
C ASP A 244 2.60 -18.31 12.27
N GLY A 245 2.92 -17.95 11.03
CA GLY A 245 3.87 -16.89 10.69
C GLY A 245 3.49 -15.53 11.29
N ALA A 246 2.24 -15.11 11.12
CA ALA A 246 1.73 -13.87 11.71
C ALA A 246 1.74 -13.89 13.24
N ILE A 247 1.45 -15.06 13.84
CA ILE A 247 1.47 -15.24 15.30
C ILE A 247 2.90 -15.09 15.83
N THR A 248 3.85 -15.78 15.23
CA THR A 248 5.25 -15.75 15.62
C THR A 248 5.84 -14.36 15.47
N ALA A 249 5.62 -13.70 14.33
CA ALA A 249 6.08 -12.34 14.09
C ALA A 249 5.51 -11.33 15.10
N THR A 250 4.20 -11.41 15.38
CA THR A 250 3.55 -10.50 16.34
C THR A 250 4.04 -10.74 17.77
N LYS A 251 4.21 -12.00 18.22
CA LYS A 251 4.77 -12.32 19.53
C LYS A 251 6.18 -11.78 19.66
N SER A 252 7.06 -12.04 18.69
CA SER A 252 8.44 -11.55 18.69
C SER A 252 8.52 -10.03 18.85
N LEU A 253 7.61 -9.31 18.19
CA LEU A 253 7.52 -7.86 18.28
C LEU A 253 7.08 -7.39 19.69
N LEU A 254 6.08 -8.05 20.27
CA LEU A 254 5.48 -7.60 21.54
C LEU A 254 6.32 -7.96 22.76
N GLU A 255 7.04 -9.09 22.73
CA GLU A 255 7.80 -9.62 23.87
C GLU A 255 9.12 -8.90 24.10
N ALA A 256 9.76 -8.38 23.07
CA ALA A 256 11.10 -7.81 23.16
C ALA A 256 11.07 -6.27 23.04
N THR A 257 10.88 -5.56 24.14
CA THR A 257 10.78 -4.08 24.16
C THR A 257 11.95 -3.40 23.45
N ARG A 258 13.20 -3.85 23.65
CA ARG A 258 14.37 -3.26 22.99
C ARG A 258 14.32 -3.44 21.48
N ILE A 259 13.97 -4.63 21.01
CA ILE A 259 13.86 -4.92 19.58
C ILE A 259 12.75 -4.07 18.97
N ARG A 260 11.62 -3.93 19.66
CA ARG A 260 10.51 -3.09 19.19
C ARG A 260 10.93 -1.64 19.01
N GLU A 261 11.70 -1.06 19.93
CA GLU A 261 12.20 0.31 19.78
C GLU A 261 13.21 0.45 18.63
N GLU A 262 14.08 -0.52 18.43
CA GLU A 262 15.00 -0.56 17.29
C GLU A 262 14.22 -0.63 15.96
N LEU A 263 13.20 -1.48 15.86
CA LEU A 263 12.33 -1.59 14.68
C LEU A 263 11.55 -0.28 14.42
N ARG A 264 11.06 0.39 15.46
CA ARG A 264 10.37 1.69 15.35
C ARG A 264 11.26 2.76 14.73
N LEU A 265 12.50 2.87 15.21
CA LEU A 265 13.47 3.84 14.70
C LEU A 265 13.84 3.54 13.25
N ASN A 266 14.12 2.28 12.94
CA ASN A 266 14.45 1.87 11.58
C ASN A 266 13.27 2.03 10.62
N ALA A 267 12.04 1.71 11.05
CA ALA A 267 10.83 1.93 10.28
C ALA A 267 10.63 3.42 9.93
N ARG A 268 10.79 4.30 10.92
CA ARG A 268 10.73 5.75 10.72
C ARG A 268 11.80 6.22 9.73
N HIS A 269 13.04 5.78 9.92
CA HIS A 269 14.15 6.14 9.02
C HIS A 269 13.88 5.69 7.59
N GLU A 270 13.39 4.48 7.40
CA GLU A 270 13.00 3.97 6.07
C GLU A 270 11.90 4.85 5.45
N ALA A 271 10.82 5.14 6.18
CA ALA A 271 9.72 5.95 5.67
C ALA A 271 10.17 7.37 5.26
N GLU A 272 11.18 7.95 5.90
CA GLU A 272 11.75 9.24 5.54
C GLU A 272 12.42 9.25 4.16
N GLN A 273 12.89 8.09 3.68
CA GLN A 273 13.43 7.96 2.32
C GLN A 273 12.32 7.96 1.24
N TRP A 274 11.08 7.74 1.64
CA TRP A 274 9.90 7.69 0.79
C TRP A 274 9.07 8.99 0.84
N GLY A 275 9.71 10.15 0.99
CA GLY A 275 9.00 11.43 1.03
C GLY A 275 8.41 11.85 -0.32
N TRP A 276 7.35 12.68 -0.28
CA TRP A 276 6.68 13.20 -1.49
C TRP A 276 7.60 13.96 -2.44
N ALA A 277 8.61 14.68 -1.91
CA ALA A 277 9.56 15.41 -2.72
C ALA A 277 10.35 14.47 -3.64
N ALA A 278 10.93 13.40 -3.08
CA ALA A 278 11.69 12.41 -3.84
C ALA A 278 10.82 11.72 -4.93
N ALA A 279 9.59 11.33 -4.58
CA ALA A 279 8.65 10.73 -5.52
C ALA A 279 8.28 11.68 -6.67
N THR A 280 8.11 12.98 -6.37
CA THR A 280 7.80 14.00 -7.36
C THR A 280 8.98 14.28 -8.27
N ASP A 281 10.19 14.42 -7.72
CA ASP A 281 11.42 14.62 -8.48
C ASP A 281 11.70 13.45 -9.43
N GLN A 282 11.46 12.22 -8.96
CA GLN A 282 11.57 11.02 -9.80
C GLN A 282 10.60 11.08 -10.98
N LEU A 283 9.33 11.46 -10.73
CA LEU A 283 8.33 11.58 -11.79
C LEU A 283 8.69 12.68 -12.81
N GLN A 284 9.16 13.84 -12.33
CA GLN A 284 9.62 14.93 -13.22
C GLN A 284 10.80 14.48 -14.09
N ASN A 285 11.73 13.69 -13.54
CA ASN A 285 12.85 13.15 -14.30
C ASN A 285 12.36 12.18 -15.40
N TYR A 286 11.33 11.38 -15.14
CA TYR A 286 10.70 10.54 -16.16
C TYR A 286 10.06 11.38 -17.27
N TYR A 287 9.36 12.45 -16.91
CA TYR A 287 8.76 13.35 -17.88
C TYR A 287 9.83 14.00 -18.77
N ARG A 288 10.88 14.55 -18.18
CA ARG A 288 12.01 15.13 -18.93
C ARG A 288 12.62 14.12 -19.89
N ARG A 289 12.94 12.91 -19.41
CA ARG A 289 13.52 11.83 -20.24
C ARG A 289 12.66 11.51 -21.47
N VAL A 290 11.33 11.43 -21.30
CA VAL A 290 10.42 11.14 -22.40
C VAL A 290 10.32 12.33 -23.37
N LEU A 291 10.25 13.56 -22.87
CA LEU A 291 10.20 14.77 -23.71
C LEU A 291 11.51 14.99 -24.48
N GLU A 292 12.65 14.80 -23.85
CA GLU A 292 13.97 14.87 -24.50
C GLU A 292 14.12 13.83 -25.63
N ALA A 293 13.65 12.61 -25.40
CA ALA A 293 13.70 11.55 -26.41
C ALA A 293 12.77 11.83 -27.60
N GLU A 294 11.64 12.51 -27.40
CA GLU A 294 10.65 12.78 -28.44
C GLU A 294 10.96 14.07 -29.22
N TYR A 295 11.38 15.12 -28.53
CA TYR A 295 11.54 16.46 -29.15
C TYR A 295 13.00 16.90 -29.27
N GLY A 296 13.96 16.16 -28.74
CA GLY A 296 15.40 16.51 -28.84
C GLY A 296 15.78 17.78 -28.10
N VAL A 297 14.92 18.27 -27.19
CA VAL A 297 15.12 19.50 -26.42
C VAL A 297 15.44 19.12 -24.98
N SER A 298 16.64 19.46 -24.51
CA SER A 298 16.92 19.39 -23.06
C SER A 298 15.97 20.33 -22.35
N ALA A 299 15.10 19.81 -21.48
CA ALA A 299 14.23 20.64 -20.66
C ALA A 299 15.08 21.48 -19.72
N ALA A 300 14.99 22.79 -19.85
CA ALA A 300 15.68 23.78 -19.02
C ALA A 300 15.23 23.76 -17.55
#